data_ba24b3498cef26bf57c54641a1e29b26
#
_entry.id   ba24b3498cef26bf57c54641a1e29b26
#
_cell.length_a   1.000
_cell.length_b   1.000
_cell.length_c   1.000
_cell.angle_alpha   90.00
_cell.angle_beta   90.00
_cell.angle_gamma   90.00
#
_symmetry.space_group_name_H-M   'P 1'
#
loop_
_entity.id
_entity.type
_entity.pdbx_description
1 polymer ?
#
loop_
_entity_poly.entity_id
_entity_poly.type
_entity_poly.pdbx_seq_one_letter_code
_entity_poly.pdbx_strand_id
1 'polypeptide(L)'
;MRASHLAVMLLALTAGRTAAQPDPLAVRTKGAATAPVTVYEMSDFQCPFCKRHVDETFPTLEKEYIATGKVRWIFINLPLSSIHPNAVAAAEFAMCAARVGKFWPAHDALYRTQAKWAPMKDPAPYLLKLADSLRLPRVSMTGCLQNAETREEVRQDSEGAVKAGATSTPTFYIEGGLLLGVQPPDAWRPILDSIYRAKTEKKP
;
A
#
# COMPACT_ATOMS: atom_id res chain seq x y z
N MET A 1 43.00 56.69 -27.76
CA MET A 1 42.26 56.37 -26.58
C MET A 1 41.25 55.27 -26.99
N ARG A 2 41.50 54.02 -26.62
CA ARG A 2 40.59 52.84 -26.92
C ARG A 2 39.98 52.42 -25.62
N ALA A 3 38.66 52.55 -25.47
CA ALA A 3 37.89 52.09 -24.32
C ALA A 3 37.53 50.66 -24.55
N SER A 4 38.01 49.76 -23.68
CA SER A 4 37.65 48.35 -23.64
C SER A 4 36.39 48.12 -22.75
N HIS A 5 35.29 47.73 -23.35
CA HIS A 5 34.10 47.34 -22.61
C HIS A 5 34.24 45.89 -22.14
N LEU A 6 34.39 45.68 -20.83
CA LEU A 6 34.26 44.36 -20.19
C LEU A 6 32.77 44.05 -20.09
N ALA A 7 32.33 43.02 -20.83
CA ALA A 7 31.00 42.44 -20.64
C ALA A 7 31.03 41.43 -19.49
N VAL A 8 30.36 41.74 -18.40
CA VAL A 8 30.15 40.81 -17.26
C VAL A 8 28.98 39.92 -17.62
N MET A 9 29.28 38.65 -17.88
CA MET A 9 28.30 37.63 -18.17
C MET A 9 27.77 37.07 -16.84
N LEU A 10 26.55 37.45 -16.41
CA LEU A 10 25.86 36.88 -15.25
C LEU A 10 25.38 35.46 -15.61
N LEU A 11 26.04 34.45 -15.05
CA LEU A 11 25.52 33.07 -15.04
C LEU A 11 24.34 32.97 -14.04
N ALA A 12 23.12 32.91 -14.56
CA ALA A 12 21.95 32.60 -13.75
C ALA A 12 21.99 31.09 -13.38
N LEU A 13 22.33 30.76 -12.13
CA LEU A 13 22.13 29.41 -11.58
C LEU A 13 20.62 29.15 -11.47
N THR A 14 20.07 28.41 -12.40
CA THR A 14 18.74 27.81 -12.25
C THR A 14 18.83 26.69 -11.22
N ALA A 15 18.42 26.95 -9.98
CA ALA A 15 18.23 25.93 -8.99
C ALA A 15 17.12 24.96 -9.47
N GLY A 16 17.54 23.81 -10.02
CA GLY A 16 16.63 22.75 -10.38
C GLY A 16 15.87 22.29 -9.12
N ARG A 17 14.58 22.52 -9.09
CA ARG A 17 13.69 21.89 -8.10
C ARG A 17 13.75 20.38 -8.37
N THR A 18 14.47 19.63 -7.54
CA THR A 18 14.31 18.18 -7.46
C THR A 18 12.86 17.94 -7.05
N ALA A 19 12.04 17.43 -7.97
CA ALA A 19 10.72 16.94 -7.63
C ALA A 19 10.92 15.86 -6.57
N ALA A 20 10.34 16.06 -5.37
CA ALA A 20 10.37 15.06 -4.33
C ALA A 20 9.78 13.76 -4.91
N GLN A 21 10.51 12.65 -4.78
CA GLN A 21 9.98 11.35 -5.20
C GLN A 21 8.68 11.10 -4.42
N PRO A 22 7.61 10.67 -5.09
CA PRO A 22 6.35 10.40 -4.42
C PRO A 22 6.59 9.34 -3.33
N ASP A 23 6.06 9.59 -2.13
CA ASP A 23 6.07 8.63 -1.02
C ASP A 23 5.53 7.28 -1.52
N PRO A 24 6.33 6.20 -1.51
CA PRO A 24 5.90 4.89 -2.01
C PRO A 24 4.71 4.32 -1.22
N LEU A 25 4.46 4.81 -0.02
CA LEU A 25 3.29 4.45 0.78
C LEU A 25 2.03 5.22 0.35
N ALA A 26 2.16 6.42 -0.21
CA ALA A 26 1.02 7.26 -0.58
C ALA A 26 0.09 6.57 -1.60
N VAL A 27 0.67 5.84 -2.56
CA VAL A 27 -0.09 5.14 -3.62
C VAL A 27 -0.94 3.98 -3.10
N ARG A 28 -0.63 3.47 -1.92
CA ARG A 28 -1.33 2.35 -1.23
C ARG A 28 -1.92 2.77 0.11
N THR A 29 -2.19 4.07 0.22
CA THR A 29 -2.86 4.67 1.38
C THR A 29 -4.31 5.00 1.04
N LYS A 30 -5.24 4.75 1.96
CA LYS A 30 -6.60 5.30 1.98
C LYS A 30 -6.75 6.27 3.15
N GLY A 31 -7.58 7.28 2.97
CA GLY A 31 -7.86 8.31 3.98
C GLY A 31 -6.99 9.55 3.86
N ALA A 32 -7.27 10.54 4.67
CA ALA A 32 -6.57 11.82 4.66
C ALA A 32 -5.12 11.67 5.19
N ALA A 33 -4.17 12.34 4.53
CA ALA A 33 -2.78 12.38 5.01
C ALA A 33 -2.64 12.99 6.41
N THR A 34 -3.60 13.84 6.80
CA THR A 34 -3.68 14.52 8.10
C THR A 34 -4.50 13.76 9.14
N ALA A 35 -5.00 12.55 8.82
CA ALA A 35 -5.76 11.75 9.77
C ALA A 35 -4.91 11.46 11.03
N PRO A 36 -5.46 11.67 12.24
CA PRO A 36 -4.68 11.56 13.47
C PRO A 36 -4.25 10.14 13.82
N VAL A 37 -4.95 9.12 13.33
CA VAL A 37 -4.62 7.71 13.57
C VAL A 37 -4.09 7.08 12.29
N THR A 38 -2.97 6.35 12.38
CA THR A 38 -2.45 5.58 11.24
C THR A 38 -2.51 4.09 11.56
N VAL A 39 -3.08 3.33 10.63
CA VAL A 39 -3.11 1.87 10.65
C VAL A 39 -2.27 1.33 9.49
N TYR A 40 -1.31 0.47 9.79
CA TYR A 40 -0.58 -0.30 8.79
C TYR A 40 -1.14 -1.72 8.77
N GLU A 41 -1.74 -2.12 7.65
CA GLU A 41 -2.21 -3.48 7.41
C GLU A 41 -1.09 -4.28 6.74
N MET A 42 -0.52 -5.24 7.44
CA MET A 42 0.47 -6.19 6.93
C MET A 42 -0.27 -7.43 6.43
N SER A 43 -0.36 -7.57 5.12
CA SER A 43 -1.36 -8.46 4.51
C SER A 43 -0.77 -9.24 3.32
N ASP A 44 -1.41 -10.38 3.02
CA ASP A 44 -1.06 -11.31 1.96
C ASP A 44 -2.27 -11.53 1.05
N PHE A 45 -2.13 -11.24 -0.23
CA PHE A 45 -3.22 -11.36 -1.19
C PHE A 45 -3.72 -12.79 -1.38
N GLN A 46 -2.92 -13.82 -1.06
CA GLN A 46 -3.32 -15.21 -1.16
C GLN A 46 -3.90 -15.75 0.16
N CYS A 47 -3.71 -15.05 1.28
CA CYS A 47 -4.20 -15.47 2.59
C CYS A 47 -5.74 -15.42 2.66
N PRO A 48 -6.42 -16.53 3.03
CA PRO A 48 -7.88 -16.55 3.15
C PRO A 48 -8.39 -15.69 4.30
N PHE A 49 -7.60 -15.52 5.35
CA PHE A 49 -7.94 -14.64 6.47
C PHE A 49 -7.85 -13.15 6.08
N CYS A 50 -6.87 -12.77 5.25
CA CYS A 50 -6.81 -11.42 4.69
C CYS A 50 -8.03 -11.11 3.82
N LYS A 51 -8.42 -12.08 2.96
CA LYS A 51 -9.65 -11.94 2.19
C LYS A 51 -10.87 -11.76 3.10
N ARG A 52 -10.98 -12.55 4.16
CA ARG A 52 -12.10 -12.43 5.12
C ARG A 52 -12.13 -11.05 5.78
N HIS A 53 -10.97 -10.49 6.16
CA HIS A 53 -10.89 -9.13 6.68
C HIS A 53 -11.44 -8.11 5.67
N VAL A 54 -11.00 -8.20 4.41
CA VAL A 54 -11.42 -7.30 3.33
C VAL A 54 -12.92 -7.41 3.03
N ASP A 55 -13.48 -8.62 3.08
CA ASP A 55 -14.89 -8.84 2.78
C ASP A 55 -15.83 -8.44 3.94
N GLU A 56 -15.44 -8.73 5.19
CA GLU A 56 -16.36 -8.67 6.35
C GLU A 56 -16.12 -7.46 7.25
N THR A 57 -14.87 -7.02 7.41
CA THR A 57 -14.51 -5.99 8.40
C THR A 57 -14.17 -4.65 7.74
N PHE A 58 -13.30 -4.67 6.72
CA PHE A 58 -12.75 -3.47 6.13
C PHE A 58 -13.79 -2.48 5.60
N PRO A 59 -14.91 -2.90 4.95
CA PRO A 59 -15.93 -1.95 4.48
C PRO A 59 -16.54 -1.10 5.60
N THR A 60 -16.73 -1.69 6.79
CA THR A 60 -17.21 -0.95 7.97
C THR A 60 -16.17 0.04 8.46
N LEU A 61 -14.90 -0.37 8.54
CA LEU A 61 -13.80 0.51 8.96
C LEU A 61 -13.57 1.64 7.96
N GLU A 62 -13.67 1.34 6.66
CA GLU A 62 -13.57 2.36 5.60
C GLU A 62 -14.63 3.43 5.77
N LYS A 63 -15.88 3.03 5.99
CA LYS A 63 -17.02 3.94 6.16
C LYS A 63 -16.92 4.76 7.45
N GLU A 64 -16.62 4.11 8.58
CA GLU A 64 -16.72 4.74 9.91
C GLU A 64 -15.47 5.56 10.29
N TYR A 65 -14.30 5.21 9.76
CA TYR A 65 -13.03 5.79 10.19
C TYR A 65 -12.24 6.44 9.06
N ILE A 66 -12.10 5.76 7.91
CA ILE A 66 -11.25 6.27 6.82
C ILE A 66 -11.95 7.41 6.08
N ALA A 67 -13.21 7.19 5.67
CA ALA A 67 -14.01 8.19 4.95
C ALA A 67 -14.35 9.41 5.82
N THR A 68 -14.34 9.25 7.14
CA THR A 68 -14.57 10.35 8.10
C THR A 68 -13.31 11.12 8.46
N GLY A 69 -12.14 10.75 7.91
CA GLY A 69 -10.87 11.41 8.15
C GLY A 69 -10.24 11.10 9.51
N LYS A 70 -10.76 10.13 10.27
CA LYS A 70 -10.20 9.74 11.56
C LYS A 70 -8.96 8.87 11.42
N VAL A 71 -8.92 8.02 10.37
CA VAL A 71 -7.88 7.02 10.14
C VAL A 71 -7.27 7.16 8.76
N ARG A 72 -5.94 7.08 8.69
CA ARG A 72 -5.14 6.83 7.52
C ARG A 72 -4.77 5.35 7.49
N TRP A 73 -5.16 4.64 6.45
CA TRP A 73 -4.95 3.21 6.29
C TRP A 73 -3.90 2.93 5.22
N ILE A 74 -2.86 2.17 5.56
CA ILE A 74 -1.72 1.90 4.68
C ILE A 74 -1.56 0.39 4.53
N PHE A 75 -1.56 -0.10 3.30
CA PHE A 75 -1.31 -1.52 3.01
C PHE A 75 0.19 -1.79 2.91
N ILE A 76 0.66 -2.84 3.58
CA ILE A 76 2.05 -3.34 3.58
C ILE A 76 2.04 -4.79 3.12
N ASN A 77 2.84 -5.12 2.10
CA ASN A 77 2.92 -6.48 1.60
C ASN A 77 3.66 -7.39 2.59
N LEU A 78 3.02 -8.49 2.98
CA LEU A 78 3.62 -9.55 3.78
C LEU A 78 3.27 -10.92 3.17
N PRO A 79 3.82 -11.24 1.96
CA PRO A 79 3.55 -12.52 1.31
C PRO A 79 4.21 -13.67 2.07
N LEU A 80 3.41 -14.63 2.55
CA LEU A 80 3.86 -15.82 3.25
C LEU A 80 4.22 -16.93 2.24
N SER A 81 5.24 -16.70 1.42
CA SER A 81 5.58 -17.52 0.24
C SER A 81 5.84 -18.99 0.53
N SER A 82 6.15 -19.36 1.78
CA SER A 82 6.32 -20.76 2.20
C SER A 82 5.02 -21.57 2.19
N ILE A 83 3.86 -20.91 2.33
CA ILE A 83 2.53 -21.53 2.35
C ILE A 83 1.59 -20.97 1.27
N HIS A 84 1.94 -19.83 0.70
CA HIS A 84 1.17 -19.12 -0.33
C HIS A 84 2.05 -18.84 -1.56
N PRO A 85 2.22 -19.85 -2.45
CA PRO A 85 3.21 -19.79 -3.53
C PRO A 85 2.99 -18.65 -4.54
N ASN A 86 1.78 -18.14 -4.66
CA ASN A 86 1.43 -17.07 -5.60
C ASN A 86 1.32 -15.68 -4.93
N ALA A 87 1.57 -15.58 -3.62
CA ALA A 87 1.42 -14.34 -2.88
C ALA A 87 2.37 -13.23 -3.36
N VAL A 88 3.62 -13.59 -3.69
CA VAL A 88 4.62 -12.63 -4.22
C VAL A 88 4.17 -12.07 -5.57
N ALA A 89 3.72 -12.93 -6.49
CA ALA A 89 3.25 -12.49 -7.81
C ALA A 89 2.02 -11.56 -7.71
N ALA A 90 1.10 -11.83 -6.77
CA ALA A 90 -0.05 -10.98 -6.52
C ALA A 90 0.36 -9.63 -5.89
N ALA A 91 1.33 -9.63 -4.98
CA ALA A 91 1.88 -8.41 -4.41
C ALA A 91 2.60 -7.54 -5.46
N GLU A 92 3.44 -8.14 -6.31
CA GLU A 92 4.08 -7.46 -7.44
C GLU A 92 3.05 -6.86 -8.39
N PHE A 93 1.97 -7.59 -8.69
CA PHE A 93 0.87 -7.08 -9.52
C PHE A 93 0.22 -5.83 -8.90
N ALA A 94 -0.09 -5.85 -7.60
CA ALA A 94 -0.68 -4.72 -6.91
C ALA A 94 0.27 -3.51 -6.89
N MET A 95 1.58 -3.73 -6.68
CA MET A 95 2.60 -2.68 -6.72
C MET A 95 2.76 -2.09 -8.12
N CYS A 96 2.70 -2.90 -9.17
CA CYS A 96 2.69 -2.40 -10.55
C CYS A 96 1.44 -1.57 -10.86
N ALA A 97 0.27 -1.96 -10.36
CA ALA A 97 -0.95 -1.16 -10.47
C ALA A 97 -0.83 0.15 -9.67
N ALA A 98 -0.12 0.16 -8.55
CA ALA A 98 0.16 1.36 -7.75
C ALA A 98 0.92 2.42 -8.56
N ARG A 99 1.89 2.02 -9.38
CA ARG A 99 2.68 2.94 -10.23
C ARG A 99 1.84 3.72 -11.23
N VAL A 100 0.64 3.24 -11.54
CA VAL A 100 -0.34 3.92 -12.40
C VAL A 100 -1.58 4.41 -11.62
N GLY A 101 -1.45 4.56 -10.29
CA GLY A 101 -2.50 5.10 -9.41
C GLY A 101 -3.70 4.17 -9.22
N LYS A 102 -3.52 2.85 -9.41
CA LYS A 102 -4.60 1.86 -9.38
C LYS A 102 -4.38 0.74 -8.35
N PHE A 103 -3.65 1.03 -7.26
CA PHE A 103 -3.43 0.04 -6.19
C PHE A 103 -4.75 -0.53 -5.65
N TRP A 104 -5.64 0.31 -5.16
CA TRP A 104 -6.88 -0.13 -4.52
C TRP A 104 -7.84 -0.87 -5.46
N PRO A 105 -8.07 -0.44 -6.71
CA PRO A 105 -8.79 -1.25 -7.69
C PRO A 105 -8.15 -2.64 -7.94
N ALA A 106 -6.82 -2.74 -7.95
CA ALA A 106 -6.11 -4.00 -8.10
C ALA A 106 -6.23 -4.87 -6.83
N HIS A 107 -6.08 -4.27 -5.64
CA HIS A 107 -6.28 -4.89 -4.34
C HIS A 107 -7.65 -5.56 -4.26
N ASP A 108 -8.72 -4.80 -4.53
CA ASP A 108 -10.09 -5.31 -4.46
C ASP A 108 -10.34 -6.44 -5.48
N ALA A 109 -9.76 -6.31 -6.68
CA ALA A 109 -9.88 -7.32 -7.72
C ALA A 109 -9.12 -8.61 -7.36
N LEU A 110 -7.92 -8.51 -6.77
CA LEU A 110 -7.15 -9.66 -6.31
C LEU A 110 -7.92 -10.45 -5.26
N TYR A 111 -8.44 -9.80 -4.22
CA TYR A 111 -9.20 -10.48 -3.18
C TYR A 111 -10.54 -11.04 -3.71
N ARG A 112 -11.27 -10.28 -4.50
CA ARG A 112 -12.53 -10.74 -5.10
C ARG A 112 -12.35 -11.99 -5.96
N THR A 113 -11.21 -12.12 -6.62
CA THR A 113 -10.92 -13.23 -7.53
C THR A 113 -9.92 -14.24 -6.97
N GLN A 114 -9.58 -14.15 -5.68
CA GLN A 114 -8.57 -14.97 -5.01
C GLN A 114 -8.76 -16.48 -5.28
N ALA A 115 -9.98 -16.98 -5.14
CA ALA A 115 -10.29 -18.41 -5.37
C ALA A 115 -9.99 -18.88 -6.80
N LYS A 116 -9.86 -17.96 -7.77
CA LYS A 116 -9.54 -18.29 -9.16
C LYS A 116 -8.03 -18.40 -9.40
N TRP A 117 -7.24 -17.45 -8.91
CA TRP A 117 -5.81 -17.38 -9.20
C TRP A 117 -4.93 -18.05 -8.12
N ALA A 118 -5.38 -18.09 -6.85
CA ALA A 118 -4.58 -18.63 -5.76
C ALA A 118 -4.17 -20.11 -5.95
N PRO A 119 -5.02 -21.02 -6.51
CA PRO A 119 -4.65 -22.42 -6.72
C PRO A 119 -3.88 -22.67 -8.04
N MET A 120 -3.63 -21.65 -8.87
CA MET A 120 -2.95 -21.82 -10.15
C MET A 120 -1.48 -22.19 -9.96
N LYS A 121 -0.95 -23.05 -10.81
CA LYS A 121 0.48 -23.33 -10.88
C LYS A 121 1.28 -22.10 -11.35
N ASP A 122 0.70 -21.32 -12.27
CA ASP A 122 1.21 -20.05 -12.75
C ASP A 122 0.06 -19.04 -12.84
N PRO A 123 0.00 -18.03 -11.97
CA PRO A 123 -1.04 -17.02 -11.99
C PRO A 123 -0.80 -15.90 -13.01
N ALA A 124 0.40 -15.77 -13.58
CA ALA A 124 0.78 -14.62 -14.41
C ALA A 124 -0.18 -14.38 -15.59
N PRO A 125 -0.62 -15.39 -16.37
CA PRO A 125 -1.60 -15.15 -17.44
C PRO A 125 -2.94 -14.64 -16.93
N TYR A 126 -3.37 -15.08 -15.74
CA TYR A 126 -4.61 -14.61 -15.12
C TYR A 126 -4.47 -13.16 -14.64
N LEU A 127 -3.36 -12.82 -13.99
CA LEU A 127 -3.08 -11.47 -13.51
C LEU A 127 -3.01 -10.47 -14.67
N LEU A 128 -2.43 -10.84 -15.81
CA LEU A 128 -2.46 -9.99 -17.01
C LEU A 128 -3.87 -9.76 -17.55
N LYS A 129 -4.74 -10.79 -17.57
CA LYS A 129 -6.17 -10.62 -17.90
C LYS A 129 -6.90 -9.74 -16.87
N LEU A 130 -6.52 -9.84 -15.60
CA LEU A 130 -7.05 -8.98 -14.55
C LEU A 130 -6.65 -7.52 -14.79
N ALA A 131 -5.40 -7.26 -15.21
CA ALA A 131 -4.94 -5.93 -15.61
C ALA A 131 -5.78 -5.36 -16.76
N ASP A 132 -6.04 -6.15 -17.79
CA ASP A 132 -6.89 -5.76 -18.91
C ASP A 132 -8.32 -5.40 -18.45
N SER A 133 -8.91 -6.19 -17.53
CA SER A 133 -10.24 -5.94 -16.97
C SER A 133 -10.32 -4.65 -16.16
N LEU A 134 -9.22 -4.26 -15.52
CA LEU A 134 -9.06 -3.01 -14.78
C LEU A 134 -8.63 -1.83 -15.66
N ARG A 135 -8.48 -2.05 -16.98
CA ARG A 135 -8.01 -1.07 -17.94
C ARG A 135 -6.63 -0.50 -17.57
N LEU A 136 -5.77 -1.33 -17.01
CA LEU A 136 -4.39 -0.95 -16.72
C LEU A 136 -3.56 -0.95 -18.02
N PRO A 137 -2.61 -0.01 -18.18
CA PRO A 137 -1.78 0.05 -19.39
C PRO A 137 -0.91 -1.21 -19.51
N ARG A 138 -1.18 -2.08 -20.48
CA ARG A 138 -0.55 -3.40 -20.62
C ARG A 138 0.96 -3.33 -20.70
N VAL A 139 1.50 -2.38 -21.47
CA VAL A 139 2.96 -2.20 -21.60
C VAL A 139 3.59 -1.85 -20.25
N SER A 140 2.98 -0.91 -19.50
CA SER A 140 3.46 -0.52 -18.18
C SER A 140 3.41 -1.69 -17.18
N MET A 141 2.31 -2.45 -17.19
CA MET A 141 2.16 -3.62 -16.32
C MET A 141 3.19 -4.70 -16.63
N THR A 142 3.36 -5.06 -17.91
CA THR A 142 4.32 -6.10 -18.33
C THR A 142 5.76 -5.69 -17.97
N GLY A 143 6.15 -4.44 -18.30
CA GLY A 143 7.48 -3.94 -17.99
C GLY A 143 7.76 -3.89 -16.48
N CYS A 144 6.76 -3.49 -15.69
CA CYS A 144 6.88 -3.45 -14.24
C CYS A 144 7.00 -4.86 -13.61
N LEU A 145 6.19 -5.83 -14.06
CA LEU A 145 6.23 -7.21 -13.56
C LEU A 145 7.53 -7.94 -13.91
N GLN A 146 8.26 -7.47 -14.92
CA GLN A 146 9.60 -7.98 -15.29
C GLN A 146 10.73 -7.25 -14.54
N ASN A 147 10.42 -6.16 -13.81
CA ASN A 147 11.41 -5.36 -13.12
C ASN A 147 11.70 -5.95 -11.73
N ALA A 148 12.97 -6.31 -11.49
CA ALA A 148 13.44 -6.82 -10.20
C ALA A 148 13.23 -5.84 -9.03
N GLU A 149 13.16 -4.53 -9.31
CA GLU A 149 12.89 -3.48 -8.32
C GLU A 149 11.54 -3.68 -7.63
N THR A 150 10.49 -4.06 -8.37
CA THR A 150 9.17 -4.29 -7.78
C THR A 150 9.18 -5.46 -6.79
N ARG A 151 9.91 -6.52 -7.10
CA ARG A 151 10.13 -7.65 -6.18
C ARG A 151 10.89 -7.22 -4.95
N GLU A 152 11.90 -6.38 -5.11
CA GLU A 152 12.69 -5.84 -4.01
C GLU A 152 11.83 -4.96 -3.08
N GLU A 153 10.95 -4.12 -3.62
CA GLU A 153 9.99 -3.34 -2.82
C GLU A 153 9.06 -4.25 -1.98
N VAL A 154 8.54 -5.32 -2.57
CA VAL A 154 7.71 -6.31 -1.85
C VAL A 154 8.52 -7.00 -0.75
N ARG A 155 9.79 -7.33 -1.02
CA ARG A 155 10.70 -7.93 -0.02
C ARG A 155 10.96 -6.97 1.15
N GLN A 156 11.23 -5.70 0.86
CA GLN A 156 11.45 -4.65 1.87
C GLN A 156 10.21 -4.45 2.75
N ASP A 157 9.02 -4.46 2.17
CA ASP A 157 7.76 -4.42 2.92
C ASP A 157 7.67 -5.58 3.90
N SER A 158 7.90 -6.80 3.40
CA SER A 158 7.84 -8.03 4.20
C SER A 158 8.85 -8.00 5.35
N GLU A 159 10.08 -7.58 5.08
CA GLU A 159 11.11 -7.43 6.13
C GLU A 159 10.74 -6.36 7.17
N GLY A 160 10.19 -5.24 6.71
CA GLY A 160 9.67 -4.19 7.59
C GLY A 160 8.55 -4.69 8.49
N ALA A 161 7.60 -5.46 7.92
CA ALA A 161 6.51 -6.06 8.66
C ALA A 161 7.00 -7.05 9.73
N VAL A 162 7.95 -7.92 9.38
CA VAL A 162 8.55 -8.88 10.32
C VAL A 162 9.30 -8.14 11.43
N LYS A 163 10.07 -7.09 11.11
CA LYS A 163 10.75 -6.25 12.11
C LYS A 163 9.78 -5.54 13.04
N ALA A 164 8.59 -5.17 12.56
CA ALA A 164 7.53 -4.60 13.37
C ALA A 164 6.79 -5.64 14.24
N GLY A 165 7.15 -6.93 14.14
CA GLY A 165 6.61 -8.02 14.95
C GLY A 165 5.47 -8.82 14.30
N ALA A 166 5.18 -8.63 13.01
CA ALA A 166 4.19 -9.43 12.31
C ALA A 166 4.70 -10.88 12.10
N THR A 167 3.95 -11.85 12.59
CA THR A 167 4.26 -13.29 12.46
C THR A 167 3.20 -14.05 11.66
N SER A 168 2.11 -13.38 11.30
CA SER A 168 0.97 -13.93 10.54
C SER A 168 0.25 -12.83 9.80
N THR A 169 -0.69 -13.20 8.91
CA THR A 169 -1.53 -12.26 8.17
C THR A 169 -3.02 -12.53 8.34
N PRO A 170 -3.86 -11.48 8.39
CA PRO A 170 -3.46 -10.09 8.49
C PRO A 170 -2.90 -9.74 9.88
N THR A 171 -1.94 -8.81 9.95
CA THR A 171 -1.49 -8.17 11.19
C THR A 171 -1.59 -6.67 10.99
N PHE A 172 -2.07 -5.96 12.02
CA PHE A 172 -2.24 -4.51 11.96
C PHE A 172 -1.34 -3.85 13.01
N TYR A 173 -0.53 -2.90 12.58
CA TYR A 173 0.24 -2.05 13.49
C TYR A 173 -0.48 -0.72 13.67
N ILE A 174 -0.79 -0.36 14.91
CA ILE A 174 -1.55 0.84 15.27
C ILE A 174 -0.85 1.51 16.44
N GLU A 175 -0.22 2.67 16.20
CA GLU A 175 0.36 3.52 17.26
C GLU A 175 1.22 2.77 18.28
N GLY A 176 2.06 1.85 17.82
CA GLY A 176 2.97 1.07 18.68
C GLY A 176 2.40 -0.27 19.16
N GLY A 177 1.13 -0.56 18.91
CA GLY A 177 0.48 -1.84 19.22
C GLY A 177 0.27 -2.72 17.99
N LEU A 178 0.20 -4.03 18.20
CA LEU A 178 -0.16 -5.01 17.17
C LEU A 178 -1.55 -5.61 17.46
N LEU A 179 -2.37 -5.67 16.42
CA LEU A 179 -3.63 -6.41 16.40
C LEU A 179 -3.49 -7.55 15.40
N LEU A 180 -3.62 -8.80 15.86
CA LEU A 180 -3.35 -9.99 15.07
C LEU A 180 -4.64 -10.62 14.53
N GLY A 181 -4.59 -11.07 13.29
CA GLY A 181 -5.66 -11.82 12.65
C GLY A 181 -6.91 -11.01 12.34
N VAL A 182 -7.95 -11.70 11.87
CA VAL A 182 -9.23 -11.08 11.55
C VAL A 182 -9.98 -10.78 12.84
N GLN A 183 -10.34 -9.52 13.02
CA GLN A 183 -11.16 -9.06 14.13
C GLN A 183 -12.47 -8.48 13.58
N PRO A 184 -13.61 -8.71 14.22
CA PRO A 184 -14.88 -8.09 13.82
C PRO A 184 -14.87 -6.58 14.07
N PRO A 185 -15.73 -5.80 13.38
CA PRO A 185 -15.78 -4.33 13.56
C PRO A 185 -15.94 -3.89 15.02
N ASP A 186 -16.68 -4.66 15.82
CA ASP A 186 -16.91 -4.34 17.25
C ASP A 186 -15.63 -4.41 18.10
N ALA A 187 -14.66 -5.22 17.71
CA ALA A 187 -13.35 -5.25 18.36
C ALA A 187 -12.47 -4.05 17.94
N TRP A 188 -12.66 -3.53 16.72
CA TRP A 188 -11.91 -2.39 16.21
C TRP A 188 -12.35 -1.06 16.80
N ARG A 189 -13.67 -0.86 16.97
CA ARG A 189 -14.23 0.42 17.42
C ARG A 189 -13.61 0.93 18.70
N PRO A 190 -13.56 0.18 19.82
CA PRO A 190 -12.97 0.69 21.07
C PRO A 190 -11.49 1.04 20.93
N ILE A 191 -10.73 0.31 20.10
CA ILE A 191 -9.31 0.58 19.84
C ILE A 191 -9.16 1.91 19.11
N LEU A 192 -9.81 2.06 17.95
CA LEU A 192 -9.67 3.24 17.10
C LEU A 192 -10.24 4.50 17.78
N ASP A 193 -11.38 4.38 18.45
CA ASP A 193 -12.00 5.51 19.17
C ASP A 193 -11.14 5.98 20.35
N SER A 194 -10.53 5.05 21.11
CA SER A 194 -9.63 5.40 22.20
C SER A 194 -8.39 6.13 21.70
N ILE A 195 -7.75 5.63 20.66
CA ILE A 195 -6.55 6.26 20.07
C ILE A 195 -6.91 7.62 19.46
N TYR A 196 -8.03 7.70 18.74
CA TYR A 196 -8.49 8.94 18.13
C TYR A 196 -8.71 10.02 19.19
N ARG A 197 -9.43 9.71 20.27
CA ARG A 197 -9.63 10.64 21.39
C ARG A 197 -8.31 11.09 22.01
N ALA A 198 -7.43 10.15 22.33
CA ALA A 198 -6.13 10.47 22.92
C ALA A 198 -5.28 11.42 22.07
N LYS A 199 -5.43 11.37 20.72
CA LYS A 199 -4.70 12.23 19.79
C LYS A 199 -5.37 13.58 19.50
N THR A 200 -6.68 13.67 19.66
CA THR A 200 -7.44 14.88 19.29
C THR A 200 -7.90 15.71 20.47
N GLU A 201 -8.12 15.09 21.62
CA GLU A 201 -8.40 15.82 22.86
C GLU A 201 -7.11 16.46 23.36
N LYS A 202 -7.05 17.80 23.34
CA LYS A 202 -5.96 18.53 23.95
C LYS A 202 -5.90 18.14 25.43
N LYS A 203 -4.74 17.62 25.89
CA LYS A 203 -4.50 17.56 27.34
C LYS A 203 -4.68 18.97 27.91
N PRO A 204 -5.44 19.12 29.01
CA PRO A 204 -5.62 20.40 29.69
C PRO A 204 -4.28 20.99 30.16
#